data_86dc3a585dd3f86829ade70d6fa41126
#
_entry.id   86dc3a585dd3f86829ade70d6fa41126
#
_cell.length_a   1.000
_cell.length_b   1.000
_cell.length_c   1.000
_cell.angle_alpha   90.00
_cell.angle_beta   90.00
_cell.angle_gamma   90.00
#
_symmetry.space_group_name_H-M   'P 1'
#
loop_
_entity.id
_entity.type
_entity.pdbx_description
1 polymer ?
#
loop_
_entity_poly.entity_id
_entity_poly.type
_entity_poly.pdbx_seq_one_letter_code
_entity_poly.pdbx_strand_id
1 'polypeptide(L)'
;MRLLAFAALAVTVWLVTATQVPTHVRLPVGSVVIGATITQPFGCSTLDLEPFDPLCPWHHVHTGIDLAAREGTEVHSATEGIAFPGFDPAGAGNFVVVTVDAHVRILYCHLAAFRIAAGQTVTPGQVIGLLGATGLATGPHVHLQVNVDGRPVDPATFLDS
;
A
#
# COMPACT_ATOMS: atom_id res chain seq x y z
N MET A 1 -32.43 -48.77 52.72
CA MET A 1 -31.72 -47.48 52.54
C MET A 1 -31.12 -47.43 51.14
N ARG A 2 -31.73 -46.70 50.20
CA ARG A 2 -31.23 -46.52 48.82
C ARG A 2 -30.55 -45.14 48.74
N LEU A 3 -29.26 -45.16 48.54
CA LEU A 3 -28.48 -43.94 48.27
C LEU A 3 -28.71 -43.53 46.83
N LEU A 4 -29.30 -42.32 46.62
CA LEU A 4 -29.36 -41.67 45.32
C LEU A 4 -28.06 -40.89 45.10
N ALA A 5 -27.30 -41.29 44.09
CA ALA A 5 -26.11 -40.56 43.62
C ALA A 5 -26.60 -39.47 42.66
N PHE A 6 -26.37 -38.22 43.04
CA PHE A 6 -26.54 -37.08 42.14
C PHE A 6 -25.27 -36.94 41.27
N ALA A 7 -25.40 -37.16 39.96
CA ALA A 7 -24.36 -36.84 39.01
C ALA A 7 -24.43 -35.35 38.72
N ALA A 8 -23.40 -34.59 39.08
CA ALA A 8 -23.25 -33.19 38.70
C ALA A 8 -22.75 -33.11 37.26
N LEU A 9 -23.57 -32.57 36.37
CA LEU A 9 -23.18 -32.25 34.98
C LEU A 9 -22.35 -30.99 35.00
N ALA A 10 -21.04 -31.08 34.76
CA ALA A 10 -20.18 -29.93 34.56
C ALA A 10 -20.37 -29.40 33.14
N VAL A 11 -21.02 -28.24 33.00
CA VAL A 11 -21.10 -27.53 31.74
C VAL A 11 -19.81 -26.75 31.55
N THR A 12 -18.94 -27.25 30.68
CA THR A 12 -17.75 -26.51 30.22
C THR A 12 -18.16 -25.44 29.22
N VAL A 13 -18.19 -24.18 29.66
CA VAL A 13 -18.38 -23.01 28.78
C VAL A 13 -17.05 -22.76 28.07
N TRP A 14 -16.99 -23.05 26.78
CA TRP A 14 -15.88 -22.64 25.93
C TRP A 14 -16.05 -21.13 25.66
N LEU A 15 -15.21 -20.31 26.31
CA LEU A 15 -15.03 -18.91 25.94
C LEU A 15 -14.34 -18.85 24.57
N VAL A 16 -15.11 -18.62 23.51
CA VAL A 16 -14.56 -18.24 22.21
C VAL A 16 -14.01 -16.83 22.39
N THR A 17 -12.71 -16.71 22.62
CA THR A 17 -12.03 -15.42 22.51
C THR A 17 -12.12 -15.00 21.04
N ALA A 18 -12.93 -14.00 20.76
CA ALA A 18 -12.91 -13.34 19.45
C ALA A 18 -11.48 -12.83 19.23
N THR A 19 -10.73 -13.50 18.34
CA THR A 19 -9.46 -12.97 17.85
C THR A 19 -9.79 -11.66 17.16
N GLN A 20 -9.42 -10.54 17.78
CA GLN A 20 -9.49 -9.24 17.11
C GLN A 20 -8.59 -9.34 15.89
N VAL A 21 -9.18 -9.18 14.70
CA VAL A 21 -8.42 -8.99 13.46
C VAL A 21 -7.58 -7.73 13.69
N PRO A 22 -6.25 -7.79 13.58
CA PRO A 22 -5.43 -6.62 13.76
C PRO A 22 -5.87 -5.57 12.75
N THR A 23 -6.34 -4.43 13.23
CA THR A 23 -6.60 -3.27 12.38
C THR A 23 -5.23 -2.71 11.98
N HIS A 24 -4.80 -2.97 10.75
CA HIS A 24 -3.56 -2.41 10.21
C HIS A 24 -3.64 -0.89 10.26
N VAL A 25 -2.70 -0.26 10.96
CA VAL A 25 -2.60 1.19 10.99
C VAL A 25 -2.23 1.67 9.59
N ARG A 26 -3.04 2.59 9.05
CA ARG A 26 -2.82 3.23 7.76
C ARG A 26 -2.61 4.71 7.97
N LEU A 27 -1.63 5.28 7.30
CA LEU A 27 -1.43 6.73 7.25
C LEU A 27 -2.09 7.28 5.98
N PRO A 28 -2.66 8.49 6.05
CA PRO A 28 -3.28 9.11 4.88
C PRO A 28 -2.26 9.36 3.77
N VAL A 29 -2.74 9.44 2.52
CA VAL A 29 -1.92 9.68 1.32
C VAL A 29 -0.94 10.83 1.49
N GLY A 30 -1.36 11.93 2.10
CA GLY A 30 -0.50 13.10 2.35
C GLY A 30 0.69 12.86 3.27
N SER A 31 0.72 11.76 4.02
CA SER A 31 1.83 11.36 4.88
C SER A 31 2.91 10.56 4.16
N VAL A 32 2.64 10.07 2.94
CA VAL A 32 3.61 9.30 2.15
C VAL A 32 4.76 10.17 1.67
N VAL A 33 4.46 11.37 1.17
CA VAL A 33 5.44 12.39 0.81
C VAL A 33 4.94 13.72 1.40
N ILE A 34 5.55 14.16 2.49
CA ILE A 34 5.10 15.36 3.21
C ILE A 34 5.29 16.61 2.34
N GLY A 35 4.21 17.36 2.18
CA GLY A 35 4.20 18.59 1.37
C GLY A 35 4.12 18.36 -0.14
N ALA A 36 3.90 17.13 -0.60
CA ALA A 36 3.68 16.86 -2.02
C ALA A 36 2.35 17.41 -2.52
N THR A 37 2.31 17.68 -3.83
CA THR A 37 1.08 18.01 -4.55
C THR A 37 0.63 16.78 -5.34
N ILE A 38 -0.65 16.43 -5.27
CA ILE A 38 -1.24 15.40 -6.16
C ILE A 38 -1.30 16.01 -7.58
N THR A 39 -0.50 15.47 -8.49
CA THR A 39 -0.47 15.92 -9.89
C THR A 39 -1.33 15.06 -10.80
N GLN A 40 -1.56 13.80 -10.43
CA GLN A 40 -2.46 12.90 -11.15
C GLN A 40 -3.22 12.03 -10.15
N PRO A 41 -4.57 12.07 -10.14
CA PRO A 41 -5.38 11.18 -9.30
C PRO A 41 -5.53 9.80 -9.95
N PHE A 42 -5.98 8.82 -9.15
CA PHE A 42 -6.41 7.51 -9.62
C PHE A 42 -7.61 7.63 -10.58
N GLY A 43 -7.65 6.80 -11.62
CA GLY A 43 -8.78 6.67 -12.54
C GLY A 43 -8.45 6.97 -13.98
N CYS A 44 -9.47 7.27 -14.79
CA CYS A 44 -9.29 7.48 -16.22
C CYS A 44 -8.35 8.65 -16.52
N SER A 45 -7.40 8.42 -17.42
CA SER A 45 -6.31 9.33 -17.78
C SER A 45 -6.34 9.66 -19.27
N THR A 46 -5.82 10.84 -19.61
CA THR A 46 -5.57 11.28 -21.00
C THR A 46 -4.12 11.01 -21.44
N LEU A 47 -3.29 10.45 -20.57
CA LEU A 47 -1.88 10.22 -20.85
C LEU A 47 -1.68 8.88 -21.55
N ASP A 48 -1.10 8.88 -22.74
CA ASP A 48 -0.80 7.68 -23.53
C ASP A 48 0.27 6.78 -22.90
N LEU A 49 0.93 7.25 -21.85
CA LEU A 49 1.91 6.47 -21.07
C LEU A 49 1.25 5.51 -20.08
N GLU A 50 -0.02 5.76 -19.77
CA GLU A 50 -0.78 4.95 -18.84
C GLU A 50 -1.30 3.65 -19.48
N PRO A 51 -1.55 2.60 -18.67
CA PRO A 51 -2.15 1.37 -19.16
C PRO A 51 -3.43 1.57 -19.94
N PHE A 52 -3.60 0.77 -21.01
CA PHE A 52 -4.81 0.80 -21.81
C PHE A 52 -6.01 0.25 -21.02
N ASP A 53 -7.11 0.99 -20.99
CA ASP A 53 -8.39 0.57 -20.43
C ASP A 53 -9.54 0.97 -21.35
N PRO A 54 -10.26 -0.01 -21.97
CA PRO A 54 -11.34 0.27 -22.89
C PRO A 54 -12.58 0.90 -22.23
N LEU A 55 -12.66 0.88 -20.89
CA LEU A 55 -13.77 1.50 -20.14
C LEU A 55 -13.57 2.98 -19.89
N CYS A 56 -12.35 3.49 -20.07
CA CYS A 56 -12.06 4.91 -19.96
C CYS A 56 -12.33 5.65 -21.27
N PRO A 57 -12.86 6.89 -21.24
CA PRO A 57 -13.17 7.67 -22.44
C PRO A 57 -11.96 7.88 -23.36
N TRP A 58 -10.76 7.97 -22.80
CA TRP A 58 -9.50 8.14 -23.55
C TRP A 58 -8.67 6.85 -23.62
N HIS A 59 -9.26 5.71 -23.19
CA HIS A 59 -8.67 4.39 -23.23
C HIS A 59 -7.41 4.20 -22.37
N HIS A 60 -7.17 5.06 -21.38
CA HIS A 60 -6.06 4.96 -20.43
C HIS A 60 -6.55 5.11 -19.02
N VAL A 61 -5.89 4.39 -18.08
CA VAL A 61 -6.20 4.40 -16.65
C VAL A 61 -4.93 4.62 -15.85
N HIS A 62 -4.93 5.63 -14.97
CA HIS A 62 -3.89 5.81 -13.96
C HIS A 62 -4.20 4.88 -12.77
N THR A 63 -3.28 3.96 -12.49
CA THR A 63 -3.49 2.87 -11.52
C THR A 63 -3.12 3.24 -10.08
N GLY A 64 -2.73 4.50 -9.85
CA GLY A 64 -2.32 5.03 -8.56
C GLY A 64 -2.61 6.52 -8.39
N ILE A 65 -1.86 7.16 -7.51
CA ILE A 65 -1.84 8.62 -7.32
C ILE A 65 -0.40 9.10 -7.47
N ASP A 66 -0.18 10.18 -8.23
CA ASP A 66 1.13 10.79 -8.37
C ASP A 66 1.32 11.93 -7.38
N LEU A 67 2.34 11.78 -6.53
CA LEU A 67 2.74 12.72 -5.48
C LEU A 67 4.01 13.44 -5.91
N ALA A 68 3.88 14.64 -6.46
CA ALA A 68 5.01 15.44 -6.94
C ALA A 68 5.61 16.28 -5.79
N ALA A 69 6.93 16.19 -5.66
CA ALA A 69 7.74 17.01 -4.76
C ALA A 69 9.16 17.15 -5.32
N ARG A 70 10.03 17.86 -4.59
CA ARG A 70 11.43 17.98 -4.96
C ARG A 70 12.12 16.61 -4.92
N GLU A 71 12.96 16.30 -5.90
CA GLU A 71 13.80 15.12 -5.89
C GLU A 71 14.64 15.03 -4.61
N GLY A 72 14.74 13.82 -4.04
CA GLY A 72 15.41 13.55 -2.77
C GLY A 72 14.53 13.77 -1.54
N THR A 73 13.26 14.18 -1.68
CA THR A 73 12.30 14.20 -0.57
C THR A 73 12.08 12.80 -0.03
N GLU A 74 11.94 12.67 1.29
CA GLU A 74 11.70 11.38 1.95
C GLU A 74 10.34 10.81 1.57
N VAL A 75 10.33 9.50 1.31
CA VAL A 75 9.13 8.71 1.03
C VAL A 75 8.89 7.78 2.20
N HIS A 76 7.71 7.86 2.79
CA HIS A 76 7.34 7.12 3.99
C HIS A 76 6.37 5.98 3.66
N SER A 77 6.50 4.86 4.36
CA SER A 77 5.52 3.78 4.28
C SER A 77 4.17 4.24 4.83
N ALA A 78 3.10 4.04 4.07
CA ALA A 78 1.74 4.33 4.53
C ALA A 78 1.23 3.29 5.54
N THR A 79 1.83 2.10 5.57
CA THR A 79 1.39 0.95 6.37
C THR A 79 2.57 0.22 6.99
N GLU A 80 2.30 -0.67 7.92
CA GLU A 80 3.22 -1.75 8.27
C GLU A 80 3.24 -2.81 7.16
N GLY A 81 4.29 -3.63 7.11
CA GLY A 81 4.42 -4.74 6.17
C GLY A 81 5.86 -5.17 5.95
N ILE A 82 6.07 -6.04 4.96
CA ILE A 82 7.39 -6.50 4.55
C ILE A 82 7.76 -5.82 3.24
N ALA A 83 8.87 -5.07 3.23
CA ALA A 83 9.30 -4.27 2.09
C ALA A 83 10.31 -4.99 1.21
N PHE A 84 10.13 -4.87 -0.10
CA PHE A 84 11.05 -5.38 -1.12
C PHE A 84 11.35 -4.29 -2.15
N PRO A 85 12.62 -3.90 -2.33
CA PRO A 85 13.03 -3.03 -3.42
C PRO A 85 13.08 -3.79 -4.74
N GLY A 86 12.79 -3.10 -5.83
CA GLY A 86 12.87 -3.64 -7.18
C GLY A 86 13.25 -2.55 -8.20
N PHE A 87 13.51 -2.97 -9.44
CA PHE A 87 13.85 -2.07 -10.53
C PHE A 87 13.19 -2.53 -11.83
N ASP A 88 12.45 -1.62 -12.48
CA ASP A 88 11.86 -1.78 -13.80
C ASP A 88 12.15 -0.54 -14.64
N PRO A 89 13.14 -0.58 -15.56
CA PRO A 89 13.54 0.59 -16.35
C PRO A 89 12.49 1.06 -17.35
N ALA A 90 11.54 0.19 -17.73
CA ALA A 90 10.51 0.46 -18.71
C ALA A 90 9.19 0.95 -18.11
N GLY A 91 9.07 0.95 -16.78
CA GLY A 91 7.86 1.34 -16.07
C GLY A 91 8.20 2.01 -14.74
N ALA A 92 8.06 1.27 -13.64
CA ALA A 92 8.14 1.77 -12.26
C ALA A 92 9.48 2.39 -11.83
N GLY A 93 10.55 2.25 -12.61
CA GLY A 93 11.90 2.68 -12.22
C GLY A 93 12.40 1.91 -10.99
N ASN A 94 13.05 2.59 -10.07
CA ASN A 94 13.29 2.04 -8.73
C ASN A 94 11.96 2.09 -7.96
N PHE A 95 11.56 0.96 -7.42
CA PHE A 95 10.31 0.89 -6.64
C PHE A 95 10.47 0.08 -5.36
N VAL A 96 9.63 0.34 -4.38
CA VAL A 96 9.45 -0.48 -3.18
C VAL A 96 8.05 -1.05 -3.19
N VAL A 97 7.92 -2.36 -2.96
CA VAL A 97 6.64 -3.01 -2.66
C VAL A 97 6.58 -3.28 -1.18
N VAL A 98 5.57 -2.79 -0.50
CA VAL A 98 5.22 -3.17 0.88
C VAL A 98 4.08 -4.17 0.83
N THR A 99 4.36 -5.42 1.20
CA THR A 99 3.35 -6.46 1.36
C THR A 99 2.77 -6.36 2.76
N VAL A 100 1.51 -5.93 2.85
CA VAL A 100 0.80 -5.74 4.13
C VAL A 100 0.31 -7.10 4.64
N ASP A 101 -0.38 -7.84 3.75
CA ASP A 101 -0.91 -9.18 4.04
C ASP A 101 -1.01 -10.00 2.73
N ALA A 102 -1.81 -11.09 2.75
CA ALA A 102 -2.02 -11.95 1.58
C ALA A 102 -2.78 -11.25 0.43
N HIS A 103 -3.51 -10.18 0.73
CA HIS A 103 -4.42 -9.50 -0.18
C HIS A 103 -3.90 -8.13 -0.61
N VAL A 104 -3.16 -7.41 0.26
CA VAL A 104 -2.82 -6.00 0.09
C VAL A 104 -1.34 -5.81 -0.16
N ARG A 105 -1.00 -5.08 -1.22
CA ARG A 105 0.34 -4.62 -1.57
C ARG A 105 0.30 -3.14 -1.94
N ILE A 106 1.30 -2.39 -1.47
CA ILE A 106 1.45 -0.97 -1.80
C ILE A 106 2.77 -0.78 -2.52
N LEU A 107 2.74 -0.12 -3.67
CA LEU A 107 3.90 0.17 -4.51
C LEU A 107 4.22 1.66 -4.42
N TYR A 108 5.51 1.96 -4.31
CA TYR A 108 6.09 3.30 -4.27
C TYR A 108 7.13 3.38 -5.39
N CYS A 109 6.77 3.97 -6.55
CA CYS A 109 7.56 3.94 -7.77
C CYS A 109 8.39 5.22 -7.99
N HIS A 110 9.26 5.18 -9.00
CA HIS A 110 10.11 6.27 -9.49
C HIS A 110 11.12 6.80 -8.48
N LEU A 111 11.54 5.99 -7.50
CA LEU A 111 12.45 6.40 -6.43
C LEU A 111 13.86 6.72 -6.96
N ALA A 112 14.52 7.71 -6.35
CA ALA A 112 15.94 8.00 -6.58
C ALA A 112 16.84 7.00 -5.83
N ALA A 113 16.41 6.60 -4.61
CA ALA A 113 17.18 5.69 -3.77
C ALA A 113 16.29 4.93 -2.79
N PHE A 114 16.74 3.73 -2.40
CA PHE A 114 16.12 2.94 -1.34
C PHE A 114 16.66 3.31 0.04
N ARG A 115 15.83 3.18 1.08
CA ARG A 115 16.19 3.32 2.51
C ARG A 115 15.83 2.07 3.31
N ILE A 116 15.58 0.97 2.62
CA ILE A 116 15.26 -0.35 3.19
C ILE A 116 16.08 -1.44 2.51
N ALA A 117 16.22 -2.57 3.19
CA ALA A 117 16.72 -3.81 2.63
C ALA A 117 15.57 -4.74 2.21
N ALA A 118 15.87 -5.69 1.30
CA ALA A 118 14.88 -6.69 0.89
C ALA A 118 14.45 -7.57 2.08
N GLY A 119 13.13 -7.73 2.26
CA GLY A 119 12.54 -8.50 3.36
C GLY A 119 12.50 -7.76 4.70
N GLN A 120 12.83 -6.46 4.72
CA GLN A 120 12.75 -5.66 5.94
C GLN A 120 11.29 -5.42 6.33
N THR A 121 10.97 -5.64 7.62
CA THR A 121 9.71 -5.17 8.19
C THR A 121 9.75 -3.65 8.34
N VAL A 122 8.70 -2.98 7.87
CA VAL A 122 8.51 -1.54 7.97
C VAL A 122 7.27 -1.21 8.77
N THR A 123 7.26 -0.02 9.35
CA THR A 123 6.13 0.53 10.12
C THR A 123 5.56 1.78 9.44
N PRO A 124 4.29 2.16 9.73
CA PRO A 124 3.74 3.39 9.20
C PRO A 124 4.61 4.60 9.55
N GLY A 125 4.89 5.47 8.57
CA GLY A 125 5.76 6.65 8.73
C GLY A 125 7.26 6.37 8.66
N GLN A 126 7.70 5.11 8.53
CA GLN A 126 9.11 4.82 8.32
C GLN A 126 9.56 5.27 6.94
N VAL A 127 10.73 5.93 6.85
CA VAL A 127 11.35 6.29 5.56
C VAL A 127 11.79 5.02 4.83
N ILE A 128 11.27 4.82 3.60
CA ILE A 128 11.53 3.64 2.77
C ILE A 128 12.35 3.96 1.53
N GLY A 129 12.41 5.23 1.13
CA GLY A 129 13.14 5.68 -0.05
C GLY A 129 13.22 7.19 -0.15
N LEU A 130 13.80 7.65 -1.25
CA LEU A 130 13.84 9.06 -1.65
C LEU A 130 13.11 9.22 -2.97
N LEU A 131 12.27 10.25 -3.08
CA LEU A 131 11.56 10.62 -4.29
C LEU A 131 12.55 10.89 -5.44
N GLY A 132 12.23 10.43 -6.64
CA GLY A 132 13.05 10.59 -7.82
C GLY A 132 12.22 10.73 -9.10
N ALA A 133 12.87 10.39 -10.22
CA ALA A 133 12.28 10.39 -11.56
C ALA A 133 12.83 9.22 -12.39
N THR A 134 13.03 8.05 -11.77
CA THR A 134 13.57 6.86 -12.46
C THR A 134 12.46 6.10 -13.22
N GLY A 135 12.85 5.35 -14.26
CA GLY A 135 11.92 4.62 -15.11
C GLY A 135 11.11 5.53 -16.04
N LEU A 136 9.84 5.20 -16.27
CA LEU A 136 8.94 5.95 -17.14
C LEU A 136 8.27 7.10 -16.36
N ALA A 137 9.02 8.14 -16.04
CA ALA A 137 8.55 9.32 -15.31
C ALA A 137 8.76 10.60 -16.12
N THR A 138 7.80 11.52 -16.10
CA THR A 138 7.88 12.82 -16.77
C THR A 138 8.54 13.90 -15.93
N GLY A 139 8.76 13.65 -14.65
CA GLY A 139 9.40 14.55 -13.68
C GLY A 139 9.43 13.93 -12.28
N PRO A 140 10.02 14.61 -11.29
CA PRO A 140 10.14 14.08 -9.94
C PRO A 140 8.79 13.88 -9.26
N HIS A 141 8.40 12.63 -8.98
CA HIS A 141 7.20 12.26 -8.24
C HIS A 141 7.31 10.84 -7.68
N VAL A 142 6.42 10.46 -6.80
CA VAL A 142 6.15 9.07 -6.42
C VAL A 142 4.80 8.68 -7.01
N HIS A 143 4.78 7.66 -7.85
CA HIS A 143 3.56 6.96 -8.19
C HIS A 143 3.24 5.99 -7.06
N LEU A 144 2.17 6.28 -6.31
CA LEU A 144 1.66 5.47 -5.20
C LEU A 144 0.50 4.62 -5.69
N GLN A 145 0.68 3.29 -5.69
CA GLN A 145 -0.38 2.36 -6.11
C GLN A 145 -0.73 1.39 -4.98
N VAL A 146 -2.01 1.17 -4.76
CA VAL A 146 -2.53 0.16 -3.84
C VAL A 146 -3.18 -0.95 -4.64
N ASN A 147 -2.75 -2.19 -4.40
CA ASN A 147 -3.38 -3.38 -4.99
C ASN A 147 -4.07 -4.19 -3.90
N VAL A 148 -5.35 -4.51 -4.14
CA VAL A 148 -6.14 -5.44 -3.32
C VAL A 148 -6.52 -6.63 -4.19
N ASP A 149 -6.16 -7.85 -3.78
CA ASP A 149 -6.35 -9.07 -4.56
C ASP A 149 -5.81 -8.97 -6.00
N GLY A 150 -4.66 -8.29 -6.14
CA GLY A 150 -3.98 -8.10 -7.43
C GLY A 150 -4.61 -7.02 -8.34
N ARG A 151 -5.61 -6.29 -7.88
CA ARG A 151 -6.26 -5.21 -8.64
C ARG A 151 -5.94 -3.85 -8.05
N PRO A 152 -5.61 -2.84 -8.87
CA PRO A 152 -5.44 -1.48 -8.41
C PRO A 152 -6.75 -0.94 -7.83
N VAL A 153 -6.65 -0.26 -6.70
CA VAL A 153 -7.75 0.50 -6.07
C VAL A 153 -7.28 1.92 -5.80
N ASP A 154 -8.22 2.86 -5.67
CA ASP A 154 -7.91 4.24 -5.36
C ASP A 154 -7.17 4.37 -4.01
N PRO A 155 -5.89 4.80 -4.01
CA PRO A 155 -5.11 4.96 -2.79
C PRO A 155 -5.71 5.92 -1.78
N ALA A 156 -6.37 7.01 -2.22
CA ALA A 156 -7.00 7.96 -1.31
C ALA A 156 -8.18 7.28 -0.57
N THR A 157 -9.06 6.61 -1.30
CA THR A 157 -10.16 5.86 -0.69
C THR A 157 -9.66 4.76 0.25
N PHE A 158 -8.55 4.10 -0.09
CA PHE A 158 -8.00 2.99 0.72
C PHE A 158 -7.28 3.47 1.97
N LEU A 159 -6.49 4.55 1.90
CA LEU A 159 -5.62 5.01 2.99
C LEU A 159 -6.30 6.04 3.91
N ASP A 160 -7.23 6.85 3.38
CA ASP A 160 -7.87 7.93 4.12
C ASP A 160 -9.19 7.49 4.80
N SER A 161 -9.52 6.16 4.71
CA SER A 161 -10.74 5.55 5.27
C SER A 161 -10.62 5.15 6.75
#